data_dc8da401d1705ded86a947c6cf928761
#
_entry.id   dc8da401d1705ded86a947c6cf928761
#
_cell.length_a   1.000
_cell.length_b   1.000
_cell.length_c   1.000
_cell.angle_alpha   90.00
_cell.angle_beta   90.00
_cell.angle_gamma   90.00
#
_symmetry.space_group_name_H-M   'P 1'
#
loop_
_entity.id
_entity.type
_entity.pdbx_description
1 polymer ?
#
loop_
_entity_poly.entity_id
_entity_poly.type
_entity_poly.pdbx_seq_one_letter_code
_entity_poly.pdbx_strand_id
1 'polypeptide(L)'
;MLDIKNVQSENSVYLSGILKELDIDEGTTNDGRKYVRGVAKVQVDQEIEGIVSENIIPVRMFAMQKKSDGGDNPMFERIKNYKEQFTSAGAADDDSEISKVTISGARLEENSYFDKRINQVKTDWQISGSFINERKDGDEESARFKVTGVIGKMRPEYKNDEETGRLIVSLVLVGYKGKANVIELIADGSKKDHIESNWNEGDTVIVHGKINMSFKVEKWEEDQGFGEPIPRQRTISKKELIIMGGSPYGLDESASYDADDIKKALSERAARNEALKNTTVKKSSPATSASSAFDF
;
A
#
# COMPACT_ATOMS: atom_id res chain seq x y z
N MET A 1 26.09 -4.60 -12.88
CA MET A 1 25.14 -4.29 -11.77
C MET A 1 24.54 -2.92 -11.98
N LEU A 2 23.30 -2.73 -11.52
CA LEU A 2 22.57 -1.46 -11.60
C LEU A 2 23.01 -0.50 -10.50
N ASP A 3 23.23 0.77 -10.84
CA ASP A 3 23.50 1.82 -9.85
C ASP A 3 22.21 2.18 -9.11
N ILE A 4 22.14 1.84 -7.83
CA ILE A 4 20.97 2.07 -6.95
C ILE A 4 20.54 3.54 -6.86
N LYS A 5 21.45 4.50 -7.10
CA LYS A 5 21.13 5.94 -7.04
C LYS A 5 20.46 6.44 -8.31
N ASN A 6 20.75 5.82 -9.44
CA ASN A 6 20.32 6.26 -10.76
C ASN A 6 19.21 5.37 -11.35
N VAL A 7 19.15 4.11 -10.96
CA VAL A 7 18.16 3.14 -11.48
C VAL A 7 17.20 2.75 -10.37
N GLN A 8 15.94 3.14 -10.53
CA GLN A 8 14.86 2.73 -9.64
C GLN A 8 14.29 1.38 -10.07
N SER A 9 13.77 0.62 -9.10
CA SER A 9 12.97 -0.57 -9.37
C SER A 9 11.76 -0.24 -10.24
N GLU A 10 11.43 -1.13 -11.19
CA GLU A 10 10.10 -1.14 -11.77
C GLU A 10 9.09 -1.32 -10.61
N ASN A 11 8.10 -0.46 -10.55
CA ASN A 11 7.10 -0.49 -9.50
C ASN A 11 5.83 0.14 -10.07
N SER A 12 4.93 -0.70 -10.51
CA SER A 12 3.69 -0.27 -11.13
C SER A 12 2.50 -1.01 -10.53
N VAL A 13 1.45 -0.25 -10.28
CA VAL A 13 0.13 -0.74 -9.90
C VAL A 13 -0.87 -0.30 -10.95
N TYR A 14 -1.72 -1.21 -11.35
CA TYR A 14 -2.85 -0.98 -12.24
C TYR A 14 -4.14 -1.41 -11.55
N LEU A 15 -5.09 -0.48 -11.45
CA LEU A 15 -6.42 -0.74 -10.93
C LEU A 15 -7.45 -0.37 -12.00
N SER A 16 -8.45 -1.21 -12.18
CA SER A 16 -9.61 -0.96 -13.02
C SER A 16 -10.85 -1.43 -12.26
N GLY A 17 -11.80 -0.54 -12.01
CA GLY A 17 -12.97 -0.86 -11.18
C GLY A 17 -13.94 0.30 -11.06
N ILE A 18 -14.72 0.30 -9.99
CA ILE A 18 -15.75 1.29 -9.67
C ILE A 18 -15.20 2.26 -8.61
N LEU A 19 -15.41 3.55 -8.80
CA LEU A 19 -15.00 4.57 -7.82
C LEU A 19 -15.97 4.57 -6.61
N LYS A 20 -15.56 3.93 -5.53
CA LYS A 20 -16.39 3.79 -4.32
C LYS A 20 -16.45 5.06 -3.49
N GLU A 21 -15.30 5.70 -3.34
CA GLU A 21 -15.13 6.92 -2.53
C GLU A 21 -14.02 7.78 -3.12
N LEU A 22 -14.21 9.09 -3.09
CA LEU A 22 -13.20 10.07 -3.53
C LEU A 22 -13.17 11.21 -2.51
N ASP A 23 -12.12 11.22 -1.72
CA ASP A 23 -11.89 12.25 -0.71
C ASP A 23 -10.67 13.08 -1.09
N ILE A 24 -10.83 14.40 -1.21
CA ILE A 24 -9.78 15.33 -1.62
C ILE A 24 -9.84 16.58 -0.76
N ASP A 25 -8.69 16.91 -0.16
CA ASP A 25 -8.51 18.09 0.69
C ASP A 25 -7.34 18.94 0.19
N GLU A 26 -7.51 20.26 0.29
CA GLU A 26 -6.42 21.23 0.17
C GLU A 26 -5.90 21.62 1.54
N GLY A 27 -4.60 21.89 1.62
CA GLY A 27 -3.98 22.32 2.87
C GLY A 27 -2.76 23.18 2.64
N THR A 28 -2.21 23.66 3.75
CA THR A 28 -0.99 24.46 3.76
C THR A 28 -0.01 23.86 4.76
N THR A 29 1.23 23.70 4.37
CA THR A 29 2.30 23.22 5.24
C THR A 29 2.70 24.30 6.24
N ASN A 30 3.44 23.95 7.29
CA ASN A 30 3.89 24.89 8.32
C ASN A 30 4.77 26.03 7.76
N ASP A 31 5.42 25.82 6.63
CA ASP A 31 6.23 26.80 5.91
C ASP A 31 5.44 27.57 4.82
N GLY A 32 4.10 27.49 4.85
CA GLY A 32 3.21 28.28 4.01
C GLY A 32 2.99 27.74 2.58
N ARG A 33 3.52 26.56 2.23
CA ARG A 33 3.34 25.97 0.88
C ARG A 33 2.00 25.23 0.79
N LYS A 34 1.24 25.52 -0.27
CA LYS A 34 -0.04 24.84 -0.53
C LYS A 34 0.17 23.44 -1.10
N TYR A 35 -0.69 22.52 -0.70
CA TYR A 35 -0.75 21.15 -1.22
C TYR A 35 -2.19 20.70 -1.40
N VAL A 36 -2.39 19.70 -2.24
CA VAL A 36 -3.60 18.89 -2.32
C VAL A 36 -3.25 17.46 -1.96
N ARG A 37 -4.13 16.83 -1.23
CA ARG A 37 -4.06 15.40 -0.91
C ARG A 37 -5.42 14.76 -1.12
N GLY A 38 -5.43 13.45 -1.37
CA GLY A 38 -6.68 12.73 -1.48
C GLY A 38 -6.52 11.24 -1.35
N VAL A 39 -7.64 10.56 -1.23
CA VAL A 39 -7.75 9.11 -1.29
C VAL A 39 -8.90 8.76 -2.24
N ALA A 40 -8.59 7.97 -3.26
CA ALA A 40 -9.59 7.31 -4.08
C ALA A 40 -9.69 5.85 -3.64
N LYS A 41 -10.89 5.39 -3.28
CA LYS A 41 -11.15 3.96 -3.01
C LYS A 41 -11.79 3.36 -4.26
N VAL A 42 -11.11 2.42 -4.86
CA VAL A 42 -11.58 1.69 -6.04
C VAL A 42 -12.05 0.31 -5.62
N GLN A 43 -13.30 0.00 -5.90
CA GLN A 43 -13.85 -1.34 -5.77
C GLN A 43 -13.48 -2.15 -7.01
N VAL A 44 -12.94 -3.34 -6.78
CA VAL A 44 -12.56 -4.29 -7.84
C VAL A 44 -13.04 -5.67 -7.44
N ASP A 45 -13.92 -6.22 -8.24
CA ASP A 45 -14.37 -7.61 -8.08
C ASP A 45 -13.44 -8.52 -8.87
N GLN A 46 -12.68 -9.34 -8.17
CA GLN A 46 -11.72 -10.24 -8.81
C GLN A 46 -11.66 -11.59 -8.12
N GLU A 47 -11.34 -12.59 -8.91
CA GLU A 47 -11.10 -13.94 -8.40
C GLU A 47 -9.67 -14.06 -7.87
N ILE A 48 -9.54 -14.52 -6.63
CA ILE A 48 -8.28 -14.85 -5.96
C ILE A 48 -8.44 -16.22 -5.32
N GLU A 49 -7.55 -17.15 -5.65
CA GLU A 49 -7.58 -18.53 -5.13
C GLU A 49 -8.93 -19.23 -5.36
N GLY A 50 -9.57 -18.99 -6.51
CA GLY A 50 -10.88 -19.57 -6.85
C GLY A 50 -12.09 -18.91 -6.19
N ILE A 51 -11.87 -17.84 -5.41
CA ILE A 51 -12.92 -17.10 -4.72
C ILE A 51 -13.04 -15.71 -5.33
N VAL A 52 -14.21 -15.38 -5.86
CA VAL A 52 -14.53 -14.00 -6.26
C VAL A 52 -14.81 -13.19 -5.00
N SER A 53 -14.09 -12.12 -4.81
CA SER A 53 -14.28 -11.22 -3.66
C SER A 53 -14.23 -9.75 -4.08
N GLU A 54 -15.05 -8.96 -3.40
CA GLU A 54 -15.00 -7.50 -3.47
C GLU A 54 -13.74 -7.01 -2.76
N ASN A 55 -12.93 -6.23 -3.48
CA ASN A 55 -11.75 -5.58 -2.94
C ASN A 55 -11.95 -4.07 -2.97
N ILE A 56 -11.78 -3.39 -1.85
CA ILE A 56 -11.80 -1.93 -1.78
C ILE A 56 -10.37 -1.43 -1.56
N ILE A 57 -9.80 -0.87 -2.62
CA ILE A 57 -8.38 -0.54 -2.69
C ILE A 57 -8.19 0.97 -2.60
N PRO A 58 -7.63 1.50 -1.49
CA PRO A 58 -7.33 2.91 -1.34
C PRO A 58 -6.05 3.28 -2.10
N VAL A 59 -6.14 4.32 -2.92
CA VAL A 59 -5.00 4.94 -3.59
C VAL A 59 -4.81 6.35 -3.06
N ARG A 60 -3.65 6.63 -2.51
CA ARG A 60 -3.29 7.93 -1.96
C ARG A 60 -2.75 8.84 -3.05
N MET A 61 -3.22 10.07 -3.05
CA MET A 61 -2.79 11.14 -3.96
C MET A 61 -2.19 12.29 -3.16
N PHE A 62 -1.14 12.88 -3.70
CA PHE A 62 -0.54 14.06 -3.10
C PHE A 62 0.18 14.91 -4.15
N ALA A 63 -0.03 16.21 -4.13
CA ALA A 63 0.76 17.14 -4.92
C ALA A 63 0.96 18.48 -4.20
N MET A 64 2.17 19.00 -4.25
CA MET A 64 2.44 20.40 -3.89
C MET A 64 1.99 21.31 -5.03
N GLN A 65 1.49 22.51 -4.72
CA GLN A 65 1.08 23.50 -5.73
C GLN A 65 2.25 23.94 -6.63
N LYS A 66 3.43 24.05 -6.03
CA LYS A 66 4.66 24.41 -6.74
C LYS A 66 5.63 23.25 -6.79
N LYS A 67 6.36 23.11 -7.89
CA LYS A 67 7.48 22.20 -8.04
C LYS A 67 8.70 22.72 -7.26
N SER A 68 9.76 21.92 -7.16
CA SER A 68 11.03 22.31 -6.53
C SER A 68 11.75 23.48 -7.22
N ASP A 69 11.49 23.68 -8.51
CA ASP A 69 12.02 24.80 -9.30
C ASP A 69 11.18 26.08 -9.19
N GLY A 70 10.10 26.05 -8.41
CA GLY A 70 9.16 27.17 -8.21
C GLY A 70 8.04 27.25 -9.25
N GLY A 71 8.08 26.47 -10.31
CA GLY A 71 7.04 26.40 -11.33
C GLY A 71 5.74 25.75 -10.82
N ASP A 72 4.63 25.98 -11.49
CA ASP A 72 3.35 25.38 -11.16
C ASP A 72 3.39 23.86 -11.36
N ASN A 73 2.77 23.13 -10.45
CA ASN A 73 2.64 21.69 -10.53
C ASN A 73 1.28 21.32 -11.13
N PRO A 74 1.21 20.85 -12.39
CA PRO A 74 -0.06 20.51 -13.04
C PRO A 74 -0.82 19.39 -12.32
N MET A 75 -0.13 18.55 -11.51
CA MET A 75 -0.80 17.52 -10.72
C MET A 75 -1.65 18.08 -9.59
N PHE A 76 -1.31 19.26 -9.07
CA PHE A 76 -2.10 19.93 -8.05
C PHE A 76 -3.52 20.23 -8.56
N GLU A 77 -3.64 20.94 -9.68
CA GLU A 77 -4.94 21.26 -10.27
C GLU A 77 -5.67 20.00 -10.76
N ARG A 78 -4.94 19.04 -11.32
CA ARG A 78 -5.54 17.78 -11.78
C ARG A 78 -6.22 17.01 -10.64
N ILE A 79 -5.53 16.81 -9.51
CA ILE A 79 -6.11 16.11 -8.36
C ILE A 79 -7.30 16.89 -7.78
N LYS A 80 -7.19 18.21 -7.68
CA LYS A 80 -8.26 19.07 -7.18
C LYS A 80 -9.54 18.93 -8.00
N ASN A 81 -9.42 18.86 -9.33
CA ASN A 81 -10.56 18.79 -10.24
C ASN A 81 -11.21 17.41 -10.33
N TYR A 82 -10.65 16.36 -9.72
CA TYR A 82 -11.25 15.03 -9.79
C TYR A 82 -12.66 14.95 -9.18
N LYS A 83 -12.98 15.76 -8.15
CA LYS A 83 -14.33 15.82 -7.57
C LYS A 83 -15.39 16.33 -8.55
N GLU A 84 -14.98 17.14 -9.54
CA GLU A 84 -15.86 17.64 -10.59
C GLU A 84 -15.95 16.68 -11.79
N GLN A 85 -14.94 15.84 -11.98
CA GLN A 85 -14.83 14.94 -13.13
C GLN A 85 -15.41 13.55 -12.85
N PHE A 86 -15.40 13.10 -11.59
CA PHE A 86 -15.79 11.73 -11.23
C PHE A 86 -16.83 11.73 -10.11
N THR A 87 -17.85 10.89 -10.28
CA THR A 87 -18.88 10.63 -9.27
C THR A 87 -18.55 9.33 -8.54
N SER A 88 -18.33 9.38 -7.23
CA SER A 88 -18.16 8.17 -6.43
C SER A 88 -19.51 7.58 -6.00
N ALA A 89 -19.52 6.29 -5.64
CA ALA A 89 -20.74 5.62 -5.17
C ALA A 89 -21.37 6.31 -3.93
N GLY A 90 -20.56 6.94 -3.09
CA GLY A 90 -21.06 7.69 -1.93
C GLY A 90 -21.67 9.06 -2.27
N ALA A 91 -21.50 9.55 -3.51
CA ALA A 91 -22.00 10.85 -3.98
C ALA A 91 -23.01 10.71 -5.11
N ALA A 92 -23.21 9.51 -5.66
CA ALA A 92 -24.17 9.25 -6.73
C ALA A 92 -25.59 9.10 -6.16
N ASP A 93 -26.57 9.63 -6.89
CA ASP A 93 -27.99 9.43 -6.60
C ASP A 93 -28.50 8.10 -7.19
N ASP A 94 -27.86 7.62 -8.27
CA ASP A 94 -28.17 6.36 -8.96
C ASP A 94 -26.86 5.63 -9.33
N ASP A 95 -26.91 4.30 -9.30
CA ASP A 95 -25.75 3.46 -9.60
C ASP A 95 -25.19 3.64 -11.02
N SER A 96 -26.02 4.09 -11.97
CA SER A 96 -25.59 4.39 -13.34
C SER A 96 -24.68 5.61 -13.46
N GLU A 97 -24.68 6.50 -12.45
CA GLU A 97 -23.85 7.70 -12.40
C GLU A 97 -22.46 7.43 -11.84
N ILE A 98 -22.26 6.26 -11.21
CA ILE A 98 -20.99 5.92 -10.57
C ILE A 98 -19.89 5.78 -11.63
N SER A 99 -18.83 6.54 -11.46
CA SER A 99 -17.70 6.50 -12.38
C SER A 99 -16.95 5.17 -12.33
N LYS A 100 -16.79 4.58 -13.50
CA LYS A 100 -15.87 3.45 -13.72
C LYS A 100 -14.50 4.04 -14.04
N VAL A 101 -13.49 3.66 -13.27
CA VAL A 101 -12.18 4.30 -13.33
C VAL A 101 -11.05 3.31 -13.54
N THR A 102 -9.98 3.84 -14.15
CA THR A 102 -8.69 3.17 -14.24
C THR A 102 -7.64 4.04 -13.57
N ILE A 103 -6.84 3.45 -12.69
CA ILE A 103 -5.67 4.10 -12.11
C ILE A 103 -4.43 3.40 -12.65
N SER A 104 -3.60 4.16 -13.36
CA SER A 104 -2.37 3.68 -13.97
C SER A 104 -1.17 4.48 -13.44
N GLY A 105 0.02 3.84 -13.44
CA GLY A 105 1.24 4.48 -12.96
C GLY A 105 1.27 4.73 -11.44
N ALA A 106 0.36 4.12 -10.70
CA ALA A 106 0.45 4.06 -9.25
C ALA A 106 1.58 3.10 -8.82
N ARG A 107 2.02 3.21 -7.58
CA ARG A 107 3.18 2.50 -7.03
C ARG A 107 2.87 1.93 -5.66
N LEU A 108 3.52 0.82 -5.33
CA LEU A 108 3.59 0.31 -3.97
C LEU A 108 4.66 1.08 -3.19
N GLU A 109 4.28 1.64 -2.07
CA GLU A 109 5.19 2.38 -1.19
C GLU A 109 5.12 1.81 0.22
N GLU A 110 6.26 1.80 0.90
CA GLU A 110 6.31 1.50 2.31
C GLU A 110 5.74 2.66 3.12
N ASN A 111 4.84 2.34 4.04
CA ASN A 111 4.28 3.26 5.02
C ASN A 111 4.71 2.83 6.42
N SER A 112 5.74 3.47 6.97
CA SER A 112 6.18 3.23 8.35
C SER A 112 5.69 4.34 9.26
N TYR A 113 5.10 3.96 10.38
CA TYR A 113 4.59 4.88 11.40
C TYR A 113 4.78 4.32 12.81
N PHE A 114 4.90 5.21 13.78
CA PHE A 114 4.99 4.83 15.18
C PHE A 114 3.60 4.63 15.79
N ASP A 115 3.28 3.40 16.19
CA ASP A 115 2.03 3.09 16.91
C ASP A 115 2.26 3.27 18.41
N LYS A 116 1.70 4.35 18.96
CA LYS A 116 1.83 4.71 20.38
C LYS A 116 1.21 3.68 21.32
N ARG A 117 0.18 2.92 20.88
CA ARG A 117 -0.53 1.96 21.72
C ARG A 117 0.33 0.77 22.10
N ILE A 118 1.17 0.34 21.17
CA ILE A 118 2.08 -0.80 21.37
C ILE A 118 3.55 -0.37 21.46
N ASN A 119 3.84 0.94 21.42
CA ASN A 119 5.18 1.54 21.49
C ASN A 119 6.16 0.97 20.47
N GLN A 120 5.71 0.74 19.24
CA GLN A 120 6.50 0.14 18.17
C GLN A 120 6.30 0.87 16.84
N VAL A 121 7.32 0.82 15.98
CA VAL A 121 7.17 1.21 14.59
C VAL A 121 6.49 0.08 13.85
N LYS A 122 5.35 0.39 13.24
CA LYS A 122 4.67 -0.49 12.28
C LYS A 122 5.05 -0.11 10.88
N THR A 123 5.29 -1.11 10.07
CA THR A 123 5.53 -0.96 8.64
C THR A 123 4.46 -1.72 7.89
N ASP A 124 3.86 -1.06 6.92
CA ASP A 124 2.85 -1.59 6.04
C ASP A 124 3.10 -1.06 4.63
N TRP A 125 2.43 -1.59 3.61
CA TRP A 125 2.47 -1.02 2.28
C TRP A 125 1.22 -0.20 1.98
N GLN A 126 1.35 0.75 1.09
CA GLN A 126 0.26 1.56 0.57
C GLN A 126 0.42 1.74 -0.94
N ILE A 127 -0.65 2.15 -1.60
CA ILE A 127 -0.62 2.50 -3.02
C ILE A 127 -0.68 4.02 -3.13
N SER A 128 0.29 4.58 -3.86
CA SER A 128 0.35 6.01 -4.19
C SER A 128 0.27 6.18 -5.69
N GLY A 129 -0.60 7.08 -6.14
CA GLY A 129 -0.79 7.38 -7.56
C GLY A 129 -1.62 8.63 -7.73
N SER A 130 -1.49 9.29 -8.88
CA SER A 130 -2.15 10.57 -9.10
C SER A 130 -2.94 10.63 -10.41
N PHE A 131 -2.97 9.53 -11.18
CA PHE A 131 -3.63 9.49 -12.47
C PHE A 131 -4.88 8.61 -12.41
N ILE A 132 -6.03 9.26 -12.22
CA ILE A 132 -7.34 8.63 -12.39
C ILE A 132 -7.83 8.99 -13.78
N ASN A 133 -8.28 8.00 -14.53
CA ASN A 133 -8.88 8.15 -15.84
C ASN A 133 -10.19 7.38 -15.88
N GLU A 134 -11.06 7.74 -16.78
CA GLU A 134 -12.26 6.97 -17.08
C GLU A 134 -11.86 5.59 -17.64
N ARG A 135 -12.54 4.54 -17.18
CA ARG A 135 -12.35 3.17 -17.68
C ARG A 135 -12.94 3.06 -19.08
N LYS A 136 -12.17 2.52 -20.00
CA LYS A 136 -12.66 2.28 -21.36
C LYS A 136 -13.66 1.12 -21.38
N ASP A 137 -14.61 1.20 -22.30
CA ASP A 137 -15.53 0.10 -22.55
C ASP A 137 -14.77 -1.17 -22.97
N GLY A 138 -15.10 -2.30 -22.35
CA GLY A 138 -14.44 -3.58 -22.57
C GLY A 138 -13.23 -3.86 -21.68
N ASP A 139 -12.73 -2.90 -20.90
CA ASP A 139 -11.69 -3.17 -19.91
C ASP A 139 -12.26 -3.97 -18.75
N GLU A 140 -11.61 -5.09 -18.42
CA GLU A 140 -11.97 -5.92 -17.28
C GLU A 140 -11.57 -5.27 -15.95
N GLU A 141 -12.34 -5.56 -14.89
CA GLU A 141 -11.96 -5.20 -13.54
C GLU A 141 -10.71 -5.96 -13.11
N SER A 142 -9.76 -5.23 -12.56
CA SER A 142 -8.53 -5.86 -12.10
C SER A 142 -7.74 -4.98 -11.13
N ALA A 143 -7.06 -5.65 -10.19
CA ALA A 143 -6.11 -5.03 -9.28
C ALA A 143 -4.79 -5.79 -9.35
N ARG A 144 -3.82 -5.24 -10.07
CA ARG A 144 -2.55 -5.90 -10.38
C ARG A 144 -1.36 -5.04 -10.02
N PHE A 145 -0.26 -5.69 -9.70
CA PHE A 145 1.04 -5.03 -9.54
C PHE A 145 2.12 -5.74 -10.37
N LYS A 146 3.15 -4.98 -10.72
CA LYS A 146 4.41 -5.49 -11.26
C LYS A 146 5.56 -4.73 -10.62
N VAL A 147 6.52 -5.46 -10.07
CA VAL A 147 7.66 -4.89 -9.37
C VAL A 147 8.95 -5.63 -9.74
N THR A 148 10.05 -4.89 -9.75
CA THR A 148 11.40 -5.47 -9.75
C THR A 148 12.03 -5.16 -8.41
N GLY A 149 12.65 -6.13 -7.76
CA GLY A 149 13.28 -5.89 -6.45
C GLY A 149 14.24 -7.00 -6.06
N VAL A 150 14.92 -6.78 -4.94
CA VAL A 150 15.87 -7.75 -4.39
C VAL A 150 15.18 -8.56 -3.30
N ILE A 151 15.31 -9.88 -3.34
CA ILE A 151 14.78 -10.77 -2.31
C ILE A 151 15.55 -10.52 -1.01
N GLY A 152 14.84 -10.04 0.01
CA GLY A 152 15.42 -9.79 1.34
C GLY A 152 15.37 -11.03 2.21
N LYS A 153 14.20 -11.62 2.37
CA LYS A 153 13.98 -12.81 3.20
C LYS A 153 12.78 -13.61 2.70
N MET A 154 12.89 -14.92 2.78
CA MET A 154 11.79 -15.84 2.54
C MET A 154 11.50 -16.63 3.83
N ARG A 155 10.21 -16.81 4.15
CA ARG A 155 9.78 -17.54 5.34
C ARG A 155 8.39 -18.14 5.18
N PRO A 156 8.09 -19.30 5.79
CA PRO A 156 6.74 -19.82 5.86
C PRO A 156 5.79 -18.82 6.54
N GLU A 157 4.53 -18.81 6.10
CA GLU A 157 3.48 -18.06 6.79
C GLU A 157 2.88 -18.91 7.91
N TYR A 158 2.76 -18.32 9.10
CA TYR A 158 2.08 -18.93 10.25
C TYR A 158 0.84 -18.15 10.63
N LYS A 159 -0.23 -18.86 10.98
CA LYS A 159 -1.46 -18.30 11.54
C LYS A 159 -1.90 -19.13 12.73
N ASN A 160 -2.03 -18.49 13.90
CA ASN A 160 -2.32 -19.16 15.17
C ASN A 160 -1.33 -20.32 15.47
N ASP A 161 -0.03 -20.07 15.24
CA ASP A 161 1.07 -21.03 15.41
C ASP A 161 1.06 -22.25 14.46
N GLU A 162 0.14 -22.29 13.49
CA GLU A 162 0.07 -23.31 12.45
C GLU A 162 0.58 -22.76 11.11
N GLU A 163 1.36 -23.57 10.39
CA GLU A 163 1.84 -23.22 9.05
C GLU A 163 0.67 -23.27 8.04
N THR A 164 0.49 -22.18 7.29
CA THR A 164 -0.61 -22.07 6.33
C THR A 164 -0.33 -22.77 4.98
N GLY A 165 0.90 -23.27 4.78
CA GLY A 165 1.37 -23.77 3.49
C GLY A 165 1.75 -22.68 2.49
N ARG A 166 1.67 -21.39 2.88
CA ARG A 166 2.04 -20.24 2.05
C ARG A 166 3.45 -19.74 2.41
N LEU A 167 4.10 -19.08 1.48
CA LEU A 167 5.42 -18.46 1.64
C LEU A 167 5.30 -16.95 1.64
N ILE A 168 5.94 -16.29 2.59
CA ILE A 168 6.12 -14.84 2.61
C ILE A 168 7.49 -14.52 2.02
N VAL A 169 7.50 -13.69 0.98
CA VAL A 169 8.71 -13.19 0.32
C VAL A 169 8.82 -11.69 0.60
N SER A 170 9.82 -11.29 1.38
CA SER A 170 10.17 -9.87 1.56
C SER A 170 10.96 -9.38 0.35
N LEU A 171 10.46 -8.35 -0.33
CA LEU A 171 11.10 -7.78 -1.50
C LEU A 171 11.54 -6.34 -1.21
N VAL A 172 12.81 -6.03 -1.49
CA VAL A 172 13.39 -4.70 -1.36
C VAL A 172 13.26 -3.98 -2.69
N LEU A 173 12.43 -2.95 -2.73
CA LEU A 173 12.27 -2.08 -3.89
C LEU A 173 13.20 -0.87 -3.76
N VAL A 174 13.92 -0.56 -4.82
CA VAL A 174 14.78 0.61 -4.91
C VAL A 174 13.97 1.81 -5.42
N GLY A 175 13.73 2.76 -4.56
CA GLY A 175 13.03 3.99 -4.87
C GLY A 175 13.97 5.14 -5.27
N TYR A 176 13.41 6.35 -5.31
CA TYR A 176 14.15 7.55 -5.69
C TYR A 176 15.40 7.77 -4.83
N LYS A 177 16.54 8.04 -5.49
CA LYS A 177 17.88 8.25 -4.87
C LYS A 177 18.35 7.04 -4.06
N GLY A 178 18.01 5.82 -4.46
CA GLY A 178 18.44 4.60 -3.78
C GLY A 178 17.70 4.30 -2.46
N LYS A 179 16.58 4.96 -2.19
CA LYS A 179 15.79 4.71 -0.98
C LYS A 179 15.21 3.30 -1.02
N ALA A 180 15.55 2.46 -0.05
CA ALA A 180 14.94 1.15 0.11
C ALA A 180 13.52 1.27 0.68
N ASN A 181 12.57 0.54 0.07
CA ASN A 181 11.23 0.24 0.58
C ASN A 181 11.08 -1.28 0.62
N VAL A 182 10.54 -1.82 1.69
CA VAL A 182 10.33 -3.27 1.83
C VAL A 182 8.84 -3.57 1.80
N ILE A 183 8.46 -4.51 0.94
CA ILE A 183 7.10 -5.04 0.85
C ILE A 183 7.12 -6.54 1.06
N GLU A 184 6.04 -7.10 1.59
CA GLU A 184 5.87 -8.55 1.71
C GLU A 184 4.87 -9.04 0.66
N LEU A 185 5.27 -10.09 -0.03
CA LEU A 185 4.49 -10.77 -1.07
C LEU A 185 4.16 -12.19 -0.59
N ILE A 186 3.02 -12.70 -1.03
CA ILE A 186 2.56 -14.04 -0.67
C ILE A 186 2.60 -14.95 -1.89
N ALA A 187 3.21 -16.12 -1.73
CA ALA A 187 3.17 -17.20 -2.72
C ALA A 187 2.50 -18.44 -2.13
N ASP A 188 1.74 -19.14 -2.94
CA ASP A 188 1.05 -20.36 -2.61
C ASP A 188 1.28 -21.47 -3.64
N GLY A 189 0.96 -22.72 -3.30
CA GLY A 189 0.97 -23.88 -4.18
C GLY A 189 2.23 -23.96 -5.05
N SER A 190 2.06 -24.18 -6.35
CA SER A 190 3.18 -24.34 -7.30
C SER A 190 4.09 -23.11 -7.41
N LYS A 191 3.59 -21.92 -7.07
CA LYS A 191 4.41 -20.70 -7.04
C LYS A 191 5.38 -20.71 -5.86
N LYS A 192 4.92 -21.14 -4.67
CA LYS A 192 5.79 -21.38 -3.51
C LYS A 192 6.90 -22.36 -3.86
N ASP A 193 6.54 -23.54 -4.41
CA ASP A 193 7.52 -24.59 -4.75
C ASP A 193 8.56 -24.10 -5.76
N HIS A 194 8.13 -23.33 -6.76
CA HIS A 194 9.02 -22.74 -7.75
C HIS A 194 9.99 -21.74 -7.12
N ILE A 195 9.50 -20.85 -6.25
CA ILE A 195 10.30 -19.82 -5.58
C ILE A 195 11.34 -20.47 -4.66
N GLU A 196 10.93 -21.41 -3.82
CA GLU A 196 11.84 -22.12 -2.90
C GLU A 196 12.95 -22.89 -3.64
N SER A 197 12.66 -23.36 -4.86
CA SER A 197 13.61 -24.12 -5.66
C SER A 197 14.56 -23.26 -6.50
N ASN A 198 14.18 -22.03 -6.87
CA ASN A 198 14.86 -21.28 -7.93
C ASN A 198 15.29 -19.86 -7.55
N TRP A 199 14.79 -19.30 -6.44
CA TRP A 199 15.15 -17.97 -5.98
C TRP A 199 15.97 -18.05 -4.69
N ASN A 200 16.91 -17.12 -4.53
CA ASN A 200 17.73 -17.01 -3.32
C ASN A 200 17.62 -15.60 -2.72
N GLU A 201 17.86 -15.50 -1.42
CA GLU A 201 18.04 -14.19 -0.77
C GLU A 201 19.20 -13.45 -1.44
N GLY A 202 18.97 -12.20 -1.80
CA GLY A 202 19.90 -11.37 -2.56
C GLY A 202 19.67 -11.34 -4.07
N ASP A 203 18.91 -12.27 -4.64
CA ASP A 203 18.57 -12.25 -6.06
C ASP A 203 17.69 -11.04 -6.39
N THR A 204 17.97 -10.40 -7.52
CA THR A 204 17.04 -9.42 -8.13
C THR A 204 16.05 -10.18 -9.01
N VAL A 205 14.75 -9.96 -8.79
CA VAL A 205 13.68 -10.67 -9.50
C VAL A 205 12.61 -9.69 -9.99
N ILE A 206 11.89 -10.07 -11.05
CA ILE A 206 10.66 -9.43 -11.47
C ILE A 206 9.49 -10.23 -10.91
N VAL A 207 8.53 -9.57 -10.31
CA VAL A 207 7.33 -10.20 -9.76
C VAL A 207 6.10 -9.46 -10.25
N HIS A 208 5.07 -10.21 -10.64
CA HIS A 208 3.75 -9.67 -10.91
C HIS A 208 2.68 -10.44 -10.14
N GLY A 209 1.61 -9.76 -9.79
CA GLY A 209 0.60 -10.38 -8.97
C GLY A 209 -0.70 -9.60 -8.86
N LYS A 210 -1.58 -10.10 -7.99
CA LYS A 210 -2.87 -9.50 -7.65
C LYS A 210 -2.80 -8.82 -6.28
N ILE A 211 -3.56 -7.74 -6.12
CA ILE A 211 -3.73 -7.03 -4.85
C ILE A 211 -5.01 -7.54 -4.21
N ASN A 212 -4.90 -8.12 -3.02
CA ASN A 212 -6.04 -8.60 -2.22
C ASN A 212 -6.26 -7.65 -1.04
N MET A 213 -7.32 -6.84 -1.12
CA MET A 213 -7.80 -6.00 -0.03
C MET A 213 -9.29 -6.26 0.22
N SER A 214 -9.59 -7.52 0.44
CA SER A 214 -10.96 -7.99 0.68
C SER A 214 -11.32 -7.97 2.16
N PHE A 215 -12.61 -7.92 2.42
CA PHE A 215 -13.16 -8.11 3.76
C PHE A 215 -14.30 -9.13 3.71
N LYS A 216 -14.40 -9.90 4.78
CA LYS A 216 -15.49 -10.86 4.98
C LYS A 216 -16.14 -10.58 6.33
N VAL A 217 -17.45 -10.47 6.34
CA VAL A 217 -18.21 -10.38 7.59
C VAL A 217 -18.65 -11.81 7.95
N GLU A 218 -18.10 -12.34 9.02
CA GLU A 218 -18.56 -13.59 9.61
C GLU A 218 -19.60 -13.27 10.68
N LYS A 219 -20.75 -13.92 10.58
CA LYS A 219 -21.85 -13.82 11.53
C LYS A 219 -22.05 -15.18 12.17
N TRP A 220 -22.22 -15.20 13.50
CA TRP A 220 -22.57 -16.41 14.25
C TRP A 220 -23.49 -16.04 15.41
N GLU A 221 -24.14 -17.02 15.97
CA GLU A 221 -24.94 -16.89 17.17
C GLU A 221 -24.17 -17.45 18.35
N GLU A 222 -24.10 -16.72 19.44
CA GLU A 222 -23.47 -17.14 20.67
C GLU A 222 -24.56 -17.64 21.62
N ASP A 223 -24.52 -18.95 21.92
CA ASP A 223 -25.45 -19.56 22.87
C ASP A 223 -25.11 -19.10 24.30
N GLN A 224 -26.06 -18.52 25.00
CA GLN A 224 -25.91 -18.06 26.40
C GLN A 224 -26.30 -19.12 27.43
N GLY A 225 -26.68 -20.33 27.00
CA GLY A 225 -27.17 -21.42 27.88
C GLY A 225 -28.57 -21.18 28.46
N PHE A 226 -29.07 -19.96 28.46
CA PHE A 226 -30.42 -19.57 28.83
C PHE A 226 -30.85 -18.30 28.10
N GLY A 227 -32.00 -18.34 27.44
CA GLY A 227 -32.55 -17.24 26.67
C GLY A 227 -32.26 -17.38 25.16
N GLU A 228 -32.50 -16.30 24.40
CA GLU A 228 -32.24 -16.26 22.95
C GLU A 228 -30.74 -16.12 22.68
N PRO A 229 -30.21 -16.81 21.64
CA PRO A 229 -28.84 -16.65 21.21
C PRO A 229 -28.51 -15.20 20.83
N ILE A 230 -27.34 -14.72 21.22
CA ILE A 230 -26.89 -13.36 20.88
C ILE A 230 -26.21 -13.35 19.51
N PRO A 231 -26.73 -12.58 18.54
CA PRO A 231 -26.07 -12.47 17.24
C PRO A 231 -24.72 -11.75 17.38
N ARG A 232 -23.67 -12.36 16.89
CA ARG A 232 -22.29 -11.81 16.85
C ARG A 232 -21.85 -11.65 15.41
N GLN A 233 -20.98 -10.67 15.22
CA GLN A 233 -20.31 -10.52 13.92
C GLN A 233 -18.88 -10.06 14.11
N ARG A 234 -18.00 -10.50 13.21
CA ARG A 234 -16.66 -9.96 13.09
C ARG A 234 -16.33 -9.70 11.61
N THR A 235 -15.57 -8.65 11.35
CA THR A 235 -15.03 -8.40 10.03
C THR A 235 -13.61 -8.91 9.97
N ILE A 236 -13.34 -9.83 9.05
CA ILE A 236 -12.00 -10.30 8.72
C ILE A 236 -11.57 -9.53 7.49
N SER A 237 -10.50 -8.74 7.61
CA SER A 237 -9.89 -8.04 6.48
C SER A 237 -8.61 -8.74 6.07
N LYS A 238 -8.42 -8.91 4.76
CA LYS A 238 -7.17 -9.32 4.15
C LYS A 238 -6.52 -8.12 3.49
N LYS A 239 -5.21 -8.00 3.58
CA LYS A 239 -4.39 -7.00 2.90
C LYS A 239 -3.11 -7.66 2.44
N GLU A 240 -3.11 -8.19 1.23
CA GLU A 240 -2.08 -9.08 0.72
C GLU A 240 -1.68 -8.70 -0.70
N LEU A 241 -0.42 -8.91 -1.04
CA LEU A 241 0.11 -8.86 -2.41
C LEU A 241 0.42 -10.30 -2.82
N ILE A 242 -0.40 -10.87 -3.71
CA ILE A 242 -0.32 -12.29 -4.06
C ILE A 242 0.46 -12.45 -5.34
N ILE A 243 1.52 -13.25 -5.30
CA ILE A 243 2.37 -13.56 -6.46
C ILE A 243 1.58 -14.44 -7.44
N MET A 244 1.47 -13.98 -8.69
CA MET A 244 0.89 -14.76 -9.78
C MET A 244 1.95 -15.31 -10.72
N GLY A 245 3.15 -14.70 -10.71
CA GLY A 245 4.30 -15.13 -11.50
C GLY A 245 5.45 -14.11 -11.43
N GLY A 246 6.53 -14.41 -12.14
CA GLY A 246 7.71 -13.55 -12.15
C GLY A 246 8.81 -14.10 -13.06
N SER A 247 10.04 -13.61 -12.90
CA SER A 247 11.21 -14.19 -13.54
C SER A 247 11.43 -15.62 -13.04
N PRO A 248 11.80 -16.59 -13.91
CA PRO A 248 11.97 -17.98 -13.50
C PRO A 248 13.13 -18.16 -12.52
N TYR A 249 14.15 -17.31 -12.59
CA TYR A 249 15.35 -17.27 -11.76
C TYR A 249 15.68 -15.84 -11.38
N GLY A 250 16.70 -15.63 -10.54
CA GLY A 250 17.32 -14.32 -10.37
C GLY A 250 17.77 -13.73 -11.70
N LEU A 251 17.70 -12.41 -11.83
CA LEU A 251 18.14 -11.72 -13.03
C LEU A 251 19.67 -11.76 -13.16
N ASP A 252 20.16 -11.63 -14.39
CA ASP A 252 21.60 -11.54 -14.66
C ASP A 252 22.24 -10.35 -13.94
N GLU A 253 23.55 -10.42 -13.72
CA GLU A 253 24.33 -9.40 -13.01
C GLU A 253 24.14 -7.98 -13.58
N SER A 254 24.00 -7.85 -14.91
CA SER A 254 23.77 -6.55 -15.57
C SER A 254 22.43 -5.90 -15.22
N ALA A 255 21.44 -6.71 -14.83
CA ALA A 255 20.09 -6.29 -14.45
C ALA A 255 19.85 -6.39 -12.93
N SER A 256 20.88 -6.77 -12.16
CA SER A 256 20.82 -6.94 -10.71
C SER A 256 21.43 -5.74 -9.97
N TYR A 257 20.94 -5.48 -8.77
CA TYR A 257 21.51 -4.50 -7.85
C TYR A 257 22.68 -5.06 -7.07
N ASP A 258 23.63 -4.19 -6.70
CA ASP A 258 24.74 -4.56 -5.85
C ASP A 258 24.29 -4.88 -4.42
N ALA A 259 24.78 -6.00 -3.86
CA ALA A 259 24.37 -6.45 -2.53
C ALA A 259 24.78 -5.50 -1.40
N ASP A 260 25.93 -4.84 -1.51
CA ASP A 260 26.41 -3.93 -0.47
C ASP A 260 25.66 -2.58 -0.52
N ASP A 261 25.29 -2.13 -1.71
CA ASP A 261 24.41 -0.98 -1.89
C ASP A 261 23.03 -1.24 -1.28
N ILE A 262 22.47 -2.42 -1.49
CA ILE A 262 21.18 -2.82 -0.88
C ILE A 262 21.28 -2.89 0.65
N LYS A 263 22.35 -3.49 1.20
CA LYS A 263 22.59 -3.52 2.66
C LYS A 263 22.68 -2.12 3.25
N LYS A 264 23.36 -1.21 2.57
CA LYS A 264 23.48 0.18 2.98
C LYS A 264 22.10 0.87 2.98
N ALA A 265 21.33 0.72 1.91
CA ALA A 265 19.99 1.30 1.80
C ALA A 265 19.02 0.75 2.87
N LEU A 266 19.13 -0.54 3.22
CA LEU A 266 18.38 -1.15 4.32
C LEU A 266 18.80 -0.61 5.70
N SER A 267 20.10 -0.37 5.92
CA SER A 267 20.60 0.28 7.14
C SER A 267 20.06 1.70 7.28
N GLU A 268 20.08 2.49 6.20
CA GLU A 268 19.49 3.84 6.18
C GLU A 268 17.97 3.81 6.43
N ARG A 269 17.27 2.79 5.89
CA ARG A 269 15.84 2.55 6.19
C ARG A 269 15.62 2.26 7.67
N ALA A 270 16.43 1.41 8.27
CA ALA A 270 16.33 1.09 9.70
C ALA A 270 16.55 2.34 10.57
N ALA A 271 17.54 3.19 10.24
CA ALA A 271 17.78 4.46 10.92
C ALA A 271 16.59 5.44 10.80
N ARG A 272 15.95 5.53 9.60
CA ARG A 272 14.72 6.32 9.43
C ARG A 272 13.59 5.83 10.31
N ASN A 273 13.39 4.52 10.38
CA ASN A 273 12.33 3.92 11.20
C ASN A 273 12.58 4.13 12.69
N GLU A 274 13.83 4.05 13.14
CA GLU A 274 14.19 4.39 14.54
C GLU A 274 13.93 5.86 14.86
N ALA A 275 14.21 6.77 13.92
CA ALA A 275 13.94 8.20 14.10
C ALA A 275 12.44 8.51 14.30
N LEU A 276 11.53 7.68 13.78
CA LEU A 276 10.09 7.85 13.98
C LEU A 276 9.69 7.71 15.47
N LYS A 277 10.34 6.83 16.23
CA LYS A 277 10.13 6.70 17.68
C LYS A 277 10.46 8.00 18.40
N ASN A 278 11.64 8.56 18.09
CA ASN A 278 12.17 9.75 18.76
C ASN A 278 11.39 11.03 18.46
N THR A 279 10.89 11.17 17.22
CA THR A 279 10.11 12.36 16.82
C THR A 279 8.76 12.45 17.52
N THR A 280 8.16 11.30 17.81
CA THR A 280 6.84 11.23 18.46
C THR A 280 6.93 11.49 19.96
N VAL A 281 8.01 11.09 20.60
CA VAL A 281 8.28 11.36 22.04
C VAL A 281 8.43 12.86 22.28
N LYS A 282 9.10 13.61 21.39
CA LYS A 282 9.28 15.07 21.54
C LYS A 282 7.98 15.88 21.40
N LYS A 283 6.97 15.38 20.69
CA LYS A 283 5.66 16.04 20.54
C LYS A 283 4.70 15.80 21.72
N SER A 284 5.03 14.90 22.65
CA SER A 284 4.20 14.53 23.79
C SER A 284 4.64 15.16 25.11
N SER A 285 5.59 16.10 25.12
CA SER A 285 5.86 16.92 26.31
C SER A 285 4.65 17.82 26.56
N PRO A 286 4.00 17.75 27.74
CA PRO A 286 2.83 18.58 28.00
C PRO A 286 3.25 20.05 28.04
N ALA A 287 2.54 20.89 27.28
CA ALA A 287 2.54 22.30 27.53
C ALA A 287 2.07 22.49 28.98
N THR A 288 2.93 23.08 29.82
CA THR A 288 2.62 23.45 31.17
C THR A 288 1.39 24.35 31.14
N SER A 289 0.25 23.82 31.55
CA SER A 289 -0.93 24.62 31.78
C SER A 289 -0.65 25.51 32.97
N ALA A 290 -0.48 26.80 32.73
CA ALA A 290 -0.53 27.80 33.79
C ALA A 290 -1.90 27.68 34.46
N SER A 291 -1.90 27.31 35.73
CA SER A 291 -3.08 27.37 36.59
C SER A 291 -3.45 28.84 36.75
N SER A 292 -4.58 29.27 36.20
CA SER A 292 -5.26 30.46 36.71
C SER A 292 -6.15 30.01 37.85
N ALA A 293 -5.73 30.36 39.06
CA ALA A 293 -6.60 30.37 40.21
C ALA A 293 -7.76 31.36 39.94
N PHE A 294 -8.98 30.88 40.11
CA PHE A 294 -10.11 31.74 40.49
C PHE A 294 -10.76 31.10 41.71
N ASP A 295 -10.54 31.77 42.85
CA ASP A 295 -11.45 31.75 44.01
C ASP A 295 -12.77 32.41 43.61
N PHE A 296 -13.87 31.71 43.83
CA PHE A 296 -15.11 32.15 44.54
C PHE A 296 -16.06 30.95 44.62
#